data_ee6d1d301bd1720b56f34697dd339a4b
#
_entry.id   ee6d1d301bd1720b56f34697dd339a4b
#
_cell.length_a   1.000
_cell.length_b   1.000
_cell.length_c   1.000
_cell.angle_alpha   90.00
_cell.angle_beta   90.00
_cell.angle_gamma   90.00
#
_symmetry.space_group_name_H-M   'P 1'
#
loop_
_entity.id
_entity.type
_entity.pdbx_description
1 polymer ?
#
loop_
_entity_poly.entity_id
_entity_poly.type
_entity_poly.pdbx_seq_one_letter_code
_entity_poly.pdbx_strand_id
1 'polypeptide(L)'
;MGEEVEEETGLRSEVEKTSVSKEEVVEQEEINLEDPKNTIFITKRNGKQEPIDLEKIHRVIFWASENLDVSPSQVELNSQIQFYDGITTEEIHETMIKAAADLISTESPDYQYLAARLLIFHLRKKAYGQFKPPSLYEQVKKMVSEGRYDPELLTDYTEDEFSTMDGFIDHWRDMKFTYAAVKQLEGKYLVQNRVNGDVYESPQFIFLLVGACLFSKYPKETRLDYVERFYNAASTFKLSLPTPIMSGVRTPTRQF
;
A
#
# COMPACT_ATOMS: atom_id res chain seq x y z
N MET A 1 -31.97 67.04 -38.00
CA MET A 1 -31.24 68.27 -37.57
C MET A 1 -30.01 67.79 -36.94
N GLY A 2 -28.96 67.75 -37.57
CA GLY A 2 -28.00 68.64 -38.20
C GLY A 2 -26.71 68.25 -37.55
N GLU A 3 -25.89 67.78 -38.38
CA GLU A 3 -24.64 68.35 -39.01
C GLU A 3 -23.44 68.01 -38.07
N GLU A 4 -22.53 67.15 -38.55
CA GLU A 4 -21.34 67.40 -39.41
C GLU A 4 -20.43 68.45 -38.77
N VAL A 5 -19.16 68.07 -38.56
CA VAL A 5 -18.05 68.53 -39.40
C VAL A 5 -16.74 67.81 -38.96
N GLU A 6 -16.03 67.34 -39.98
CA GLU A 6 -14.64 66.87 -40.02
C GLU A 6 -13.63 67.95 -39.59
N GLU A 7 -12.43 67.54 -39.15
CA GLU A 7 -11.19 68.06 -39.74
C GLU A 7 -9.98 67.23 -39.36
N GLU A 8 -9.29 66.82 -40.42
CA GLU A 8 -7.94 66.26 -40.44
C GLU A 8 -6.90 67.25 -39.92
N THR A 9 -5.85 66.77 -39.32
CA THR A 9 -4.48 67.14 -39.67
C THR A 9 -3.49 66.18 -39.02
N GLY A 10 -2.78 65.56 -39.75
CA GLY A 10 -1.63 64.88 -39.92
C GLY A 10 -0.34 65.49 -39.38
N LEU A 11 0.49 64.64 -38.81
CA LEU A 11 1.95 64.83 -38.82
C LEU A 11 2.65 63.49 -38.74
N ARG A 12 3.40 63.19 -39.75
CA ARG A 12 4.45 62.17 -39.85
C ARG A 12 5.60 62.56 -38.93
N SER A 13 6.18 61.59 -38.18
CA SER A 13 7.64 61.48 -38.02
C SER A 13 8.06 60.15 -37.39
N GLU A 14 8.84 59.48 -38.14
CA GLU A 14 10.08 58.77 -37.81
C GLU A 14 10.02 57.44 -37.09
N VAL A 15 10.29 56.49 -37.95
CA VAL A 15 10.63 55.09 -37.57
C VAL A 15 12.06 55.10 -37.04
N GLU A 16 12.23 54.88 -35.75
CA GLU A 16 13.49 54.39 -35.20
C GLU A 16 13.46 52.86 -35.13
N LYS A 17 14.30 52.28 -35.97
CA LYS A 17 14.64 50.88 -35.95
C LYS A 17 15.53 50.61 -34.74
N THR A 18 14.96 50.09 -33.68
CA THR A 18 15.76 49.46 -32.62
C THR A 18 15.81 47.95 -32.87
N SER A 19 17.00 47.50 -33.14
CA SER A 19 17.36 46.10 -33.35
C SER A 19 16.94 45.22 -32.17
N VAL A 20 16.05 44.26 -32.43
CA VAL A 20 15.73 43.17 -31.51
C VAL A 20 16.97 42.27 -31.41
N SER A 21 17.58 42.31 -30.26
CA SER A 21 18.64 41.39 -29.86
C SER A 21 18.09 39.97 -29.75
N LYS A 22 18.85 39.07 -30.29
CA LYS A 22 18.75 37.61 -30.27
C LYS A 22 17.99 37.06 -29.07
N GLU A 23 16.89 36.37 -29.35
CA GLU A 23 16.31 35.39 -28.48
C GLU A 23 17.40 34.36 -28.13
N GLU A 24 17.79 34.33 -26.87
CA GLU A 24 18.47 33.17 -26.28
C GLU A 24 17.48 32.00 -26.32
N VAL A 25 17.67 31.15 -27.31
CA VAL A 25 17.09 29.80 -27.31
C VAL A 25 17.73 29.09 -26.13
N VAL A 26 16.99 29.02 -25.03
CA VAL A 26 17.31 28.05 -23.97
C VAL A 26 17.12 26.68 -24.62
N GLU A 27 18.22 26.07 -25.05
CA GLU A 27 18.26 24.66 -25.38
C GLU A 27 17.75 23.89 -24.11
N GLN A 28 16.53 23.41 -24.20
CA GLN A 28 16.07 22.38 -23.29
C GLN A 28 16.95 21.17 -23.59
N GLU A 29 17.94 20.93 -22.72
CA GLU A 29 18.62 19.66 -22.69
C GLU A 29 17.53 18.59 -22.46
N GLU A 30 17.19 17.86 -23.51
CA GLU A 30 16.43 16.62 -23.37
C GLU A 30 17.23 15.75 -22.40
N ILE A 31 16.67 15.54 -21.20
CA ILE A 31 17.25 14.64 -20.21
C ILE A 31 17.23 13.24 -20.85
N ASN A 32 18.35 12.86 -21.40
CA ASN A 32 18.53 11.53 -21.97
C ASN A 32 18.58 10.53 -20.80
N LEU A 33 17.45 9.89 -20.56
CA LEU A 33 17.29 8.87 -19.50
C LEU A 33 18.18 7.63 -19.69
N GLU A 34 18.87 7.53 -20.85
CA GLU A 34 19.82 6.47 -21.17
C GLU A 34 21.28 6.83 -20.79
N ASP A 35 21.55 8.03 -20.25
CA ASP A 35 22.90 8.36 -19.81
C ASP A 35 23.24 7.59 -18.53
N PRO A 36 24.28 6.72 -18.53
CA PRO A 36 24.69 5.94 -17.37
C PRO A 36 24.98 6.77 -16.11
N LYS A 37 25.24 8.06 -16.27
CA LYS A 37 25.50 9.00 -15.17
C LYS A 37 24.24 9.43 -14.40
N ASN A 38 23.04 9.25 -14.99
CA ASN A 38 21.76 9.63 -14.39
C ASN A 38 20.91 8.45 -13.96
N THR A 39 21.39 7.22 -14.13
CA THR A 39 20.63 6.03 -13.75
C THR A 39 20.69 5.81 -12.24
N ILE A 40 19.54 5.87 -11.57
CA ILE A 40 19.42 5.51 -10.16
C ILE A 40 19.46 3.99 -10.03
N PHE A 41 20.36 3.48 -9.20
CA PHE A 41 20.39 2.07 -8.83
C PHE A 41 19.62 1.85 -7.52
N ILE A 42 18.90 0.75 -7.44
CA ILE A 42 18.14 0.36 -6.25
C ILE A 42 18.76 -0.89 -5.61
N THR A 43 18.63 -0.98 -4.29
CA THR A 43 19.06 -2.16 -3.54
C THR A 43 17.85 -3.04 -3.23
N LYS A 44 17.89 -4.28 -3.72
CA LYS A 44 16.87 -5.31 -3.44
C LYS A 44 17.03 -5.87 -2.02
N ARG A 45 15.96 -6.50 -1.49
CA ARG A 45 16.00 -7.19 -0.17
C ARG A 45 17.08 -8.26 -0.04
N ASN A 46 17.53 -8.84 -1.14
CA ASN A 46 18.65 -9.81 -1.17
C ASN A 46 20.04 -9.16 -1.31
N GLY A 47 20.13 -7.83 -1.23
CA GLY A 47 21.35 -7.06 -1.37
C GLY A 47 21.82 -6.81 -2.81
N LYS A 48 21.14 -7.38 -3.84
CA LYS A 48 21.48 -7.14 -5.24
C LYS A 48 21.11 -5.73 -5.65
N GLN A 49 21.98 -5.06 -6.38
CA GLN A 49 21.71 -3.77 -7.01
C GLN A 49 21.25 -3.96 -8.45
N GLU A 50 20.26 -3.17 -8.87
CA GLU A 50 19.77 -3.11 -10.24
C GLU A 50 19.28 -1.68 -10.55
N PRO A 51 19.24 -1.28 -11.84
CA PRO A 51 18.63 -0.01 -12.22
C PRO A 51 17.17 0.08 -11.75
N ILE A 52 16.74 1.29 -11.37
CA ILE A 52 15.34 1.52 -11.01
C ILE A 52 14.43 1.26 -12.22
N ASP A 53 13.36 0.53 -11.99
CA ASP A 53 12.32 0.26 -12.99
C ASP A 53 11.08 1.09 -12.62
N LEU A 54 10.96 2.27 -13.21
CA LEU A 54 9.83 3.19 -12.98
C LEU A 54 8.51 2.60 -13.45
N GLU A 55 8.51 1.72 -14.47
CA GLU A 55 7.32 1.04 -14.95
C GLU A 55 6.71 0.11 -13.89
N LYS A 56 7.55 -0.51 -13.05
CA LYS A 56 7.04 -1.31 -11.91
C LYS A 56 6.38 -0.43 -10.87
N ILE A 57 6.93 0.75 -10.60
CA ILE A 57 6.37 1.72 -9.66
C ILE A 57 5.03 2.21 -10.20
N HIS A 58 5.00 2.64 -11.45
CA HIS A 58 3.79 3.06 -12.16
C HIS A 58 2.67 2.01 -12.03
N ARG A 59 2.95 0.75 -12.41
CA ARG A 59 1.96 -0.33 -12.34
C ARG A 59 1.40 -0.56 -10.94
N VAL A 60 2.22 -0.44 -9.90
CA VAL A 60 1.75 -0.62 -8.51
C VAL A 60 0.84 0.52 -8.09
N ILE A 61 1.20 1.77 -8.41
CA ILE A 61 0.39 2.95 -8.05
C ILE A 61 -0.95 2.91 -8.82
N PHE A 62 -0.92 2.62 -10.14
CA PHE A 62 -2.13 2.51 -10.96
C PHE A 62 -3.06 1.38 -10.49
N TRP A 63 -2.50 0.20 -10.19
CA TRP A 63 -3.29 -0.89 -9.60
C TRP A 63 -3.94 -0.47 -8.27
N ALA A 64 -3.18 0.21 -7.40
CA ALA A 64 -3.72 0.65 -6.11
C ALA A 64 -4.78 1.74 -6.24
N SER A 65 -4.80 2.50 -7.34
CA SER A 65 -5.77 3.57 -7.62
C SER A 65 -7.04 3.09 -8.32
N GLU A 66 -7.13 1.83 -8.73
CA GLU A 66 -8.30 1.31 -9.46
C GLU A 66 -9.62 1.58 -8.71
N ASN A 67 -10.58 2.18 -9.44
CA ASN A 67 -11.92 2.53 -8.93
C ASN A 67 -11.90 3.54 -7.75
N LEU A 68 -10.88 4.39 -7.64
CA LEU A 68 -10.80 5.50 -6.70
C LEU A 68 -10.77 6.83 -7.47
N ASP A 69 -11.34 7.87 -6.86
CA ASP A 69 -11.26 9.24 -7.39
C ASP A 69 -9.97 9.92 -6.91
N VAL A 70 -8.86 9.55 -7.54
CA VAL A 70 -7.50 10.00 -7.22
C VAL A 70 -6.68 10.22 -8.49
N SER A 71 -5.60 11.00 -8.40
CA SER A 71 -4.60 11.15 -9.46
C SER A 71 -3.36 10.30 -9.17
N PRO A 72 -3.18 9.15 -9.85
CA PRO A 72 -1.98 8.32 -9.71
C PRO A 72 -0.70 9.10 -10.00
N SER A 73 -0.72 9.96 -11.02
CA SER A 73 0.45 10.76 -11.43
C SER A 73 0.93 11.74 -10.36
N GLN A 74 0.03 12.26 -9.50
CA GLN A 74 0.46 13.09 -8.37
C GLN A 74 1.26 12.28 -7.35
N VAL A 75 0.84 11.04 -7.08
CA VAL A 75 1.59 10.16 -6.16
C VAL A 75 2.93 9.78 -6.77
N GLU A 76 2.99 9.47 -8.07
CA GLU A 76 4.24 9.18 -8.77
C GLU A 76 5.21 10.35 -8.67
N LEU A 77 4.78 11.54 -9.06
CA LEU A 77 5.62 12.74 -9.03
C LEU A 77 6.14 13.01 -7.62
N ASN A 78 5.25 13.00 -6.62
CA ASN A 78 5.62 13.29 -5.23
C ASN A 78 6.55 12.22 -4.62
N SER A 79 6.46 10.96 -5.08
CA SER A 79 7.36 9.90 -4.64
C SER A 79 8.70 9.94 -5.36
N GLN A 80 8.71 10.14 -6.69
CA GLN A 80 9.93 10.12 -7.50
C GLN A 80 10.94 11.21 -7.12
N ILE A 81 10.48 12.39 -6.72
CA ILE A 81 11.34 13.50 -6.26
C ILE A 81 12.22 13.08 -5.05
N GLN A 82 11.80 12.05 -4.31
CA GLN A 82 12.48 11.59 -3.10
C GLN A 82 13.44 10.41 -3.37
N PHE A 83 13.51 9.90 -4.61
CA PHE A 83 14.38 8.77 -4.92
C PHE A 83 15.84 9.23 -5.08
N TYR A 84 16.78 8.42 -4.60
CA TYR A 84 18.21 8.64 -4.64
C TYR A 84 18.94 7.35 -4.99
N ASP A 85 20.19 7.48 -5.43
CA ASP A 85 21.02 6.33 -5.79
C ASP A 85 21.32 5.44 -4.59
N GLY A 86 21.08 4.13 -4.73
CA GLY A 86 21.22 3.16 -3.64
C GLY A 86 19.95 2.95 -2.81
N ILE A 87 18.87 3.70 -3.04
CA ILE A 87 17.59 3.53 -2.31
C ILE A 87 17.13 2.06 -2.32
N THR A 88 16.63 1.58 -1.20
CA THR A 88 16.10 0.22 -1.10
C THR A 88 14.68 0.11 -1.66
N THR A 89 14.30 -1.10 -2.09
CA THR A 89 12.91 -1.35 -2.52
C THR A 89 11.90 -1.16 -1.38
N GLU A 90 12.31 -1.28 -0.13
CA GLU A 90 11.48 -1.00 1.04
C GLU A 90 11.22 0.49 1.17
N GLU A 91 12.27 1.32 1.12
CA GLU A 91 12.16 2.79 1.16
C GLU A 91 11.36 3.35 -0.01
N ILE A 92 11.45 2.76 -1.21
CA ILE A 92 10.59 3.13 -2.35
C ILE A 92 9.12 2.92 -1.99
N HIS A 93 8.76 1.76 -1.42
CA HIS A 93 7.38 1.51 -1.02
C HIS A 93 6.91 2.48 0.07
N GLU A 94 7.74 2.73 1.08
CA GLU A 94 7.43 3.68 2.15
C GLU A 94 7.24 5.11 1.61
N THR A 95 8.07 5.51 0.65
CA THR A 95 7.96 6.81 -0.02
C THR A 95 6.65 6.94 -0.81
N MET A 96 6.25 5.90 -1.56
CA MET A 96 4.96 5.88 -2.26
C MET A 96 3.77 5.95 -1.29
N ILE A 97 3.83 5.18 -0.18
CA ILE A 97 2.79 5.20 0.84
C ILE A 97 2.67 6.58 1.46
N LYS A 98 3.81 7.21 1.80
CA LYS A 98 3.84 8.55 2.36
C LYS A 98 3.30 9.59 1.37
N ALA A 99 3.74 9.54 0.11
CA ALA A 99 3.26 10.45 -0.93
C ALA A 99 1.74 10.37 -1.11
N ALA A 100 1.15 9.16 -1.07
CA ALA A 100 -0.30 8.99 -1.11
C ALA A 100 -0.99 9.47 0.17
N ALA A 101 -0.41 9.21 1.34
CA ALA A 101 -0.97 9.63 2.62
C ALA A 101 -0.98 11.15 2.80
N ASP A 102 0.04 11.84 2.30
CA ASP A 102 0.16 13.31 2.36
C ASP A 102 -0.90 14.02 1.48
N LEU A 103 -1.54 13.30 0.54
CA LEU A 103 -2.62 13.81 -0.31
C LEU A 103 -4.02 13.61 0.29
N ILE A 104 -4.14 12.95 1.43
CA ILE A 104 -5.44 12.72 2.09
C ILE A 104 -5.98 14.07 2.58
N SER A 105 -7.15 14.46 2.08
CA SER A 105 -7.85 15.69 2.50
C SER A 105 -9.36 15.48 2.51
N THR A 106 -10.09 16.48 2.97
CA THR A 106 -11.57 16.51 2.92
C THR A 106 -12.09 16.58 1.49
N GLU A 107 -11.35 17.22 0.59
CA GLU A 107 -11.67 17.38 -0.83
C GLU A 107 -11.32 16.13 -1.63
N SER A 108 -10.33 15.34 -1.18
CA SER A 108 -9.83 14.15 -1.86
C SER A 108 -9.68 12.98 -0.87
N PRO A 109 -10.78 12.47 -0.30
CA PRO A 109 -10.74 11.46 0.75
C PRO A 109 -10.29 10.08 0.25
N ASP A 110 -10.41 9.80 -1.04
CA ASP A 110 -10.09 8.49 -1.60
C ASP A 110 -8.59 8.15 -1.56
N TYR A 111 -7.72 9.14 -1.39
CA TYR A 111 -6.30 8.87 -1.15
C TYR A 111 -6.04 8.04 0.11
N GLN A 112 -6.96 8.01 1.08
CA GLN A 112 -6.87 7.11 2.24
C GLN A 112 -6.92 5.62 1.84
N TYR A 113 -7.68 5.28 0.79
CA TYR A 113 -7.76 3.92 0.28
C TYR A 113 -6.55 3.59 -0.60
N LEU A 114 -6.09 4.54 -1.41
CA LEU A 114 -4.86 4.39 -2.18
C LEU A 114 -3.66 4.13 -1.27
N ALA A 115 -3.45 4.97 -0.25
CA ALA A 115 -2.38 4.79 0.73
C ALA A 115 -2.49 3.46 1.48
N ALA A 116 -3.73 3.04 1.83
CA ALA A 116 -3.99 1.74 2.46
C ALA A 116 -3.59 0.57 1.56
N ARG A 117 -3.97 0.60 0.28
CA ARG A 117 -3.64 -0.47 -0.68
C ARG A 117 -2.14 -0.59 -0.93
N LEU A 118 -1.44 0.54 -1.04
CA LEU A 118 0.02 0.57 -1.12
C LEU A 118 0.67 -0.01 0.16
N LEU A 119 0.13 0.32 1.33
CA LEU A 119 0.61 -0.23 2.60
C LEU A 119 0.34 -1.74 2.72
N ILE A 120 -0.84 -2.23 2.32
CA ILE A 120 -1.14 -3.67 2.26
C ILE A 120 -0.19 -4.39 1.29
N PHE A 121 0.08 -3.79 0.13
CA PHE A 121 1.06 -4.33 -0.82
C PHE A 121 2.45 -4.46 -0.16
N HIS A 122 2.90 -3.42 0.51
CA HIS A 122 4.17 -3.40 1.25
C HIS A 122 4.21 -4.48 2.35
N LEU A 123 3.18 -4.54 3.21
CA LEU A 123 3.10 -5.51 4.31
C LEU A 123 3.12 -6.96 3.81
N ARG A 124 2.38 -7.28 2.74
CA ARG A 124 2.39 -8.63 2.15
C ARG A 124 3.76 -8.97 1.57
N LYS A 125 4.42 -8.02 0.88
CA LYS A 125 5.80 -8.20 0.40
C LYS A 125 6.78 -8.40 1.54
N LYS A 126 6.59 -7.73 2.67
CA LYS A 126 7.42 -7.87 3.86
C LYS A 126 7.21 -9.24 4.53
N ALA A 127 5.95 -9.65 4.72
CA ALA A 127 5.59 -10.89 5.39
C ALA A 127 5.91 -12.16 4.56
N TYR A 128 5.67 -12.09 3.24
CA TYR A 128 5.67 -13.29 2.38
C TYR A 128 6.69 -13.26 1.24
N GLY A 129 7.40 -12.16 1.03
CA GLY A 129 8.25 -11.94 -0.15
C GLY A 129 7.46 -11.71 -1.45
N GLN A 130 6.14 -11.89 -1.44
CA GLN A 130 5.23 -11.77 -2.57
C GLN A 130 3.91 -11.10 -2.17
N PHE A 131 3.12 -10.64 -3.18
CA PHE A 131 1.83 -9.99 -2.92
C PHE A 131 0.73 -10.99 -2.52
N LYS A 132 0.68 -12.15 -3.19
CA LYS A 132 -0.30 -13.19 -2.87
C LYS A 132 0.09 -13.88 -1.55
N PRO A 133 -0.78 -13.89 -0.52
CA PRO A 133 -0.51 -14.66 0.68
C PRO A 133 -0.35 -16.16 0.40
N PRO A 134 0.42 -16.89 1.20
CA PRO A 134 0.48 -18.36 1.12
C PRO A 134 -0.85 -18.98 1.53
N SER A 135 -0.99 -20.31 1.38
CA SER A 135 -2.13 -21.03 1.97
C SER A 135 -2.12 -20.90 3.48
N LEU A 136 -3.31 -20.97 4.10
CA LEU A 136 -3.44 -20.85 5.54
C LEU A 136 -2.61 -21.91 6.28
N TYR A 137 -2.64 -23.16 5.81
CA TYR A 137 -1.89 -24.25 6.42
C TYR A 137 -0.38 -24.01 6.42
N GLU A 138 0.19 -23.66 5.27
CA GLU A 138 1.61 -23.36 5.15
C GLU A 138 2.01 -22.16 6.03
N GLN A 139 1.17 -21.15 6.09
CA GLN A 139 1.39 -19.99 6.96
C GLN A 139 1.43 -20.40 8.44
N VAL A 140 0.41 -21.13 8.90
CA VAL A 140 0.33 -21.57 10.30
C VAL A 140 1.49 -22.49 10.65
N LYS A 141 1.80 -23.47 9.81
CA LYS A 141 2.92 -24.40 10.00
C LYS A 141 4.26 -23.68 10.15
N LYS A 142 4.54 -22.73 9.25
CA LYS A 142 5.74 -21.89 9.31
C LYS A 142 5.77 -21.06 10.60
N MET A 143 4.69 -20.37 10.92
CA MET A 143 4.65 -19.48 12.09
C MET A 143 4.71 -20.24 13.42
N VAL A 144 4.15 -21.43 13.49
CA VAL A 144 4.29 -22.33 14.66
C VAL A 144 5.74 -22.80 14.79
N SER A 145 6.38 -23.21 13.70
CA SER A 145 7.78 -23.65 13.73
C SER A 145 8.76 -22.55 14.14
N GLU A 146 8.42 -21.29 13.88
CA GLU A 146 9.17 -20.11 14.29
C GLU A 146 8.77 -19.58 15.69
N GLY A 147 7.85 -20.27 16.39
CA GLY A 147 7.36 -19.87 17.72
C GLY A 147 6.55 -18.56 17.73
N ARG A 148 5.93 -18.21 16.58
CA ARG A 148 5.11 -16.99 16.42
C ARG A 148 3.64 -17.23 16.67
N TYR A 149 3.12 -18.39 16.21
CA TYR A 149 1.75 -18.82 16.48
C TYR A 149 1.72 -19.91 17.53
N ASP A 150 0.56 -20.04 18.16
CA ASP A 150 0.28 -21.07 19.14
C ASP A 150 0.31 -22.47 18.50
N PRO A 151 1.13 -23.41 19.00
CA PRO A 151 1.19 -24.77 18.47
C PRO A 151 -0.11 -25.54 18.58
N GLU A 152 -1.03 -25.17 19.48
CA GLU A 152 -2.35 -25.81 19.57
C GLU A 152 -3.16 -25.68 18.30
N LEU A 153 -2.93 -24.67 17.48
CA LEU A 153 -3.58 -24.55 16.16
C LEU A 153 -3.37 -25.81 15.31
N LEU A 154 -2.16 -26.38 15.30
CA LEU A 154 -1.84 -27.60 14.53
C LEU A 154 -2.30 -28.89 15.20
N THR A 155 -2.62 -28.84 16.50
CA THR A 155 -3.16 -30.01 17.22
C THR A 155 -4.69 -30.01 17.23
N ASP A 156 -5.31 -28.85 17.24
CA ASP A 156 -6.76 -28.71 17.28
C ASP A 156 -7.40 -28.93 15.91
N TYR A 157 -6.70 -28.56 14.80
CA TYR A 157 -7.22 -28.63 13.44
C TYR A 157 -6.36 -29.53 12.54
N THR A 158 -7.02 -30.27 11.67
CA THR A 158 -6.37 -31.06 10.62
C THR A 158 -6.00 -30.20 9.42
N GLU A 159 -5.14 -30.71 8.54
CA GLU A 159 -4.78 -30.05 7.28
C GLU A 159 -6.01 -29.83 6.38
N ASP A 160 -6.96 -30.78 6.33
CA ASP A 160 -8.21 -30.66 5.58
C ASP A 160 -9.11 -29.52 6.13
N GLU A 161 -9.14 -29.36 7.45
CA GLU A 161 -9.86 -28.25 8.08
C GLU A 161 -9.20 -26.90 7.77
N PHE A 162 -7.86 -26.84 7.75
CA PHE A 162 -7.16 -25.64 7.29
C PHE A 162 -7.44 -25.34 5.82
N SER A 163 -7.48 -26.34 4.97
CA SER A 163 -7.84 -26.17 3.56
C SER A 163 -9.27 -25.62 3.39
N THR A 164 -10.20 -26.11 4.22
CA THR A 164 -11.58 -25.61 4.26
C THR A 164 -11.63 -24.15 4.72
N MET A 165 -10.91 -23.81 5.80
CA MET A 165 -10.81 -22.45 6.34
C MET A 165 -10.13 -21.48 5.36
N ASP A 166 -9.14 -21.95 4.59
CA ASP A 166 -8.49 -21.14 3.55
C ASP A 166 -9.50 -20.69 2.48
N GLY A 167 -10.48 -21.56 2.18
CA GLY A 167 -11.58 -21.23 1.27
C GLY A 167 -12.53 -20.14 1.77
N PHE A 168 -12.56 -19.85 3.07
CA PHE A 168 -13.36 -18.75 3.64
C PHE A 168 -12.70 -17.39 3.44
N ILE A 169 -11.38 -17.36 3.22
CA ILE A 169 -10.60 -16.13 3.24
C ILE A 169 -10.77 -15.34 1.95
N ASP A 170 -11.34 -14.13 2.07
CA ASP A 170 -11.36 -13.13 1.03
C ASP A 170 -10.27 -12.06 1.28
N HIS A 171 -9.09 -12.29 0.72
CA HIS A 171 -7.96 -11.36 0.87
C HIS A 171 -8.20 -9.99 0.22
N TRP A 172 -9.22 -9.83 -0.64
CA TRP A 172 -9.58 -8.54 -1.24
C TRP A 172 -10.30 -7.61 -0.25
N ARG A 173 -10.79 -8.13 0.88
CA ARG A 173 -11.33 -7.30 1.96
C ARG A 173 -10.30 -6.31 2.50
N ASP A 174 -9.01 -6.64 2.45
CA ASP A 174 -7.93 -5.73 2.84
C ASP A 174 -7.92 -4.45 1.99
N MET A 175 -8.36 -4.51 0.73
CA MET A 175 -8.39 -3.36 -0.19
C MET A 175 -9.47 -2.33 0.13
N LYS A 176 -10.35 -2.63 1.09
CA LYS A 176 -11.42 -1.74 1.56
C LYS A 176 -11.06 -1.00 2.86
N PHE A 177 -9.88 -1.26 3.42
CA PHE A 177 -9.43 -0.60 4.64
C PHE A 177 -8.96 0.82 4.34
N THR A 178 -9.15 1.71 5.31
CA THR A 178 -8.53 3.03 5.29
C THR A 178 -7.07 2.95 5.72
N TYR A 179 -6.28 3.95 5.36
CA TYR A 179 -4.86 4.04 5.76
C TYR A 179 -4.69 3.96 7.28
N ALA A 180 -5.50 4.71 8.03
CA ALA A 180 -5.46 4.70 9.49
C ALA A 180 -5.77 3.32 10.08
N ALA A 181 -6.73 2.57 9.49
CA ALA A 181 -7.06 1.22 9.93
C ALA A 181 -5.88 0.26 9.71
N VAL A 182 -5.25 0.29 8.53
CA VAL A 182 -4.08 -0.56 8.24
C VAL A 182 -2.90 -0.20 9.14
N LYS A 183 -2.63 1.10 9.36
CA LYS A 183 -1.58 1.55 10.31
C LYS A 183 -1.84 1.08 11.73
N GLN A 184 -3.09 1.04 12.17
CA GLN A 184 -3.44 0.50 13.48
C GLN A 184 -3.24 -1.02 13.55
N LEU A 185 -3.60 -1.75 12.49
CA LEU A 185 -3.35 -3.19 12.40
C LEU A 185 -1.85 -3.48 12.45
N GLU A 186 -1.05 -2.79 11.64
CA GLU A 186 0.41 -2.89 11.62
C GLU A 186 1.02 -2.58 12.99
N GLY A 187 0.63 -1.46 13.60
CA GLY A 187 1.25 -0.99 14.84
C GLY A 187 0.89 -1.81 16.09
N LYS A 188 -0.27 -2.51 16.10
CA LYS A 188 -0.79 -3.13 17.32
C LYS A 188 -1.13 -4.62 17.22
N TYR A 189 -1.62 -5.07 16.05
CA TYR A 189 -2.35 -6.35 15.98
C TYR A 189 -1.67 -7.42 15.15
N LEU A 190 -0.96 -7.04 14.07
CA LEU A 190 -0.18 -8.01 13.28
C LEU A 190 0.92 -8.63 14.13
N VAL A 191 1.10 -9.94 14.00
CA VAL A 191 2.24 -10.63 14.62
C VAL A 191 3.52 -10.13 13.93
N GLN A 192 4.43 -9.58 14.74
CA GLN A 192 5.63 -8.93 14.27
C GLN A 192 6.79 -9.05 15.27
N ASN A 193 8.01 -8.90 14.77
CA ASN A 193 9.16 -8.64 15.60
C ASN A 193 9.21 -7.14 15.93
N ARG A 194 8.94 -6.79 17.18
CA ARG A 194 8.89 -5.38 17.60
C ARG A 194 10.26 -4.71 17.71
N VAL A 195 11.35 -5.48 17.57
CA VAL A 195 12.72 -4.92 17.61
C VAL A 195 13.11 -4.37 16.23
N ASN A 196 12.84 -5.13 15.17
CA ASN A 196 13.23 -4.78 13.80
C ASN A 196 12.04 -4.42 12.90
N GLY A 197 10.79 -4.54 13.40
CA GLY A 197 9.59 -4.20 12.64
C GLY A 197 9.19 -5.21 11.57
N ASP A 198 9.78 -6.42 11.55
CA ASP A 198 9.36 -7.47 10.62
C ASP A 198 7.94 -7.94 10.93
N VAL A 199 7.08 -7.92 9.92
CA VAL A 199 5.70 -8.37 9.99
C VAL A 199 5.60 -9.76 9.39
N TYR A 200 4.80 -10.63 10.02
CA TYR A 200 4.72 -12.06 9.67
C TYR A 200 3.38 -12.50 9.09
N GLU A 201 2.37 -11.63 9.07
CA GLU A 201 1.03 -11.94 8.59
C GLU A 201 0.35 -10.73 7.95
N SER A 202 -0.76 -10.96 7.25
CA SER A 202 -1.65 -9.92 6.72
C SER A 202 -3.00 -9.92 7.44
N PRO A 203 -3.81 -8.85 7.33
CA PRO A 203 -5.00 -8.67 8.18
C PRO A 203 -6.02 -9.80 8.13
N GLN A 204 -6.25 -10.42 6.98
CA GLN A 204 -7.28 -11.46 6.90
C GLN A 204 -6.94 -12.70 7.73
N PHE A 205 -5.66 -13.03 7.88
CA PHE A 205 -5.25 -14.12 8.75
C PHE A 205 -5.54 -13.84 10.24
N ILE A 206 -5.48 -12.57 10.68
CA ILE A 206 -5.88 -12.20 12.04
C ILE A 206 -7.33 -12.64 12.30
N PHE A 207 -8.25 -12.16 11.46
CA PHE A 207 -9.69 -12.39 11.69
C PHE A 207 -10.03 -13.86 11.65
N LEU A 208 -9.47 -14.63 10.72
CA LEU A 208 -9.73 -16.06 10.63
C LEU A 208 -9.15 -16.81 11.83
N LEU A 209 -7.87 -16.59 12.14
CA LEU A 209 -7.18 -17.32 13.20
C LEU A 209 -7.71 -16.99 14.60
N VAL A 210 -8.19 -15.75 14.82
CA VAL A 210 -8.93 -15.44 16.05
C VAL A 210 -10.17 -16.33 16.16
N GLY A 211 -10.97 -16.45 15.10
CA GLY A 211 -12.11 -17.36 15.07
C GLY A 211 -11.71 -18.80 15.30
N ALA A 212 -10.68 -19.28 14.61
CA ALA A 212 -10.16 -20.64 14.81
C ALA A 212 -9.79 -20.91 16.28
N CYS A 213 -9.07 -20.00 16.93
CA CYS A 213 -8.72 -20.16 18.34
C CYS A 213 -9.94 -20.17 19.27
N LEU A 214 -10.91 -19.26 19.04
CA LEU A 214 -12.09 -19.15 19.91
C LEU A 214 -13.00 -20.39 19.84
N PHE A 215 -13.10 -21.02 18.68
CA PHE A 215 -14.00 -22.15 18.44
C PHE A 215 -13.29 -23.50 18.38
N SER A 216 -11.99 -23.57 18.69
CA SER A 216 -11.21 -24.82 18.59
C SER A 216 -11.77 -25.96 19.39
N LYS A 217 -12.38 -25.68 20.55
CA LYS A 217 -12.95 -26.70 21.48
C LYS A 217 -14.42 -27.01 21.23
N TYR A 218 -15.03 -26.40 20.17
CA TYR A 218 -16.39 -26.75 19.78
C TYR A 218 -16.43 -28.12 19.07
N PRO A 219 -17.61 -28.75 18.96
CA PRO A 219 -17.76 -30.02 18.23
C PRO A 219 -17.22 -29.92 16.82
N LYS A 220 -16.43 -30.92 16.40
CA LYS A 220 -15.75 -30.89 15.06
C LYS A 220 -16.71 -30.71 13.89
N GLU A 221 -17.94 -31.24 14.04
CA GLU A 221 -18.97 -31.21 13.01
C GLU A 221 -19.50 -29.79 12.74
N THR A 222 -19.35 -28.87 13.69
CA THR A 222 -19.96 -27.53 13.63
C THR A 222 -18.95 -26.39 13.80
N ARG A 223 -17.75 -26.65 14.31
CA ARG A 223 -16.79 -25.58 14.66
C ARG A 223 -16.39 -24.72 13.46
N LEU A 224 -16.28 -25.30 12.27
CA LEU A 224 -15.91 -24.56 11.07
C LEU A 224 -17.02 -23.58 10.65
N ASP A 225 -18.29 -23.91 10.84
CA ASP A 225 -19.40 -22.98 10.59
C ASP A 225 -19.31 -21.74 11.50
N TYR A 226 -18.93 -21.95 12.79
CA TYR A 226 -18.72 -20.83 13.70
C TYR A 226 -17.51 -19.98 13.31
N VAL A 227 -16.41 -20.62 12.88
CA VAL A 227 -15.21 -19.91 12.39
C VAL A 227 -15.54 -19.06 11.16
N GLU A 228 -16.25 -19.62 10.18
CA GLU A 228 -16.66 -18.90 8.98
C GLU A 228 -17.56 -17.70 9.30
N ARG A 229 -18.58 -17.92 10.11
CA ARG A 229 -19.51 -16.85 10.52
C ARG A 229 -18.79 -15.74 11.27
N PHE A 230 -17.90 -16.09 12.18
CA PHE A 230 -17.09 -15.15 12.92
C PHE A 230 -16.17 -14.36 11.98
N TYR A 231 -15.43 -15.06 11.12
CA TYR A 231 -14.56 -14.43 10.11
C TYR A 231 -15.34 -13.42 9.25
N ASN A 232 -16.48 -13.83 8.74
CA ASN A 232 -17.31 -12.96 7.91
C ASN A 232 -17.82 -11.72 8.69
N ALA A 233 -18.14 -11.85 9.95
CA ALA A 233 -18.58 -10.73 10.78
C ALA A 233 -17.42 -9.80 11.15
N ALA A 234 -16.27 -10.35 11.57
CA ALA A 234 -15.12 -9.59 12.01
C ALA A 234 -14.41 -8.86 10.84
N SER A 235 -14.16 -9.57 9.73
CA SER A 235 -13.43 -9.02 8.57
C SER A 235 -14.24 -8.01 7.74
N THR A 236 -15.56 -7.91 7.98
CA THR A 236 -16.45 -6.90 7.39
C THR A 236 -16.89 -5.83 8.42
N PHE A 237 -16.21 -5.76 9.58
CA PHE A 237 -16.43 -4.77 10.64
C PHE A 237 -17.85 -4.76 11.24
N LYS A 238 -18.59 -5.88 11.14
CA LYS A 238 -19.87 -6.07 11.83
C LYS A 238 -19.69 -6.41 13.30
N LEU A 239 -18.48 -6.75 13.70
CA LEU A 239 -18.07 -7.12 15.02
C LEU A 239 -16.81 -6.37 15.42
N SER A 240 -16.81 -5.72 16.59
CA SER A 240 -15.64 -5.11 17.19
C SER A 240 -14.97 -6.08 18.15
N LEU A 241 -13.66 -6.22 18.06
CA LEU A 241 -12.86 -7.12 18.89
C LEU A 241 -11.98 -6.30 19.84
N PRO A 242 -11.86 -6.72 21.12
CA PRO A 242 -10.95 -6.06 22.05
C PRO A 242 -9.48 -6.34 21.68
N THR A 243 -8.63 -5.37 22.02
CA THR A 243 -7.19 -5.42 21.71
C THR A 243 -6.51 -6.74 22.11
N PRO A 244 -6.72 -7.31 23.32
CA PRO A 244 -6.05 -8.56 23.68
C PRO A 244 -6.39 -9.72 22.76
N ILE A 245 -7.65 -9.83 22.35
CA ILE A 245 -8.12 -10.89 21.42
C ILE A 245 -7.44 -10.71 20.05
N MET A 246 -7.44 -9.47 19.52
CA MET A 246 -6.82 -9.18 18.22
C MET A 246 -5.31 -9.43 18.20
N SER A 247 -4.60 -9.15 19.29
CA SER A 247 -3.14 -9.24 19.33
C SER A 247 -2.62 -10.57 19.84
N GLY A 248 -3.32 -11.26 20.77
CA GLY A 248 -2.74 -12.32 21.59
C GLY A 248 -3.27 -13.72 21.37
N VAL A 249 -4.56 -13.90 21.03
CA VAL A 249 -5.22 -15.22 21.10
C VAL A 249 -4.58 -16.31 20.25
N ARG A 250 -4.01 -15.96 19.10
CA ARG A 250 -3.32 -16.89 18.18
C ARG A 250 -1.82 -17.04 18.44
N THR A 251 -1.30 -16.34 19.44
CA THR A 251 0.14 -16.36 19.78
C THR A 251 0.39 -17.27 21.00
N PRO A 252 1.64 -17.74 21.23
CA PRO A 252 1.95 -18.60 22.34
C PRO A 252 1.69 -17.98 23.73
N THR A 253 1.62 -16.66 23.81
CA THR A 253 1.42 -15.95 25.08
C THR A 253 -0.01 -16.03 25.61
N ARG A 254 -0.99 -16.21 24.71
CA ARG A 254 -2.43 -16.31 25.05
C ARG A 254 -2.91 -15.30 26.09
N GLN A 255 -2.33 -14.09 26.06
CA GLN A 255 -2.76 -13.01 26.95
C GLN A 255 -4.02 -12.34 26.39
N PHE A 256 -5.14 -12.52 27.06
CA PHE A 256 -6.42 -11.86 26.79
C PHE A 256 -7.18 -11.57 28.07
#